data_6289833f7d8de031cc29cf17ad08563b
#
_entry.id   6289833f7d8de031cc29cf17ad08563b
#
_cell.length_a   1.000
_cell.length_b   1.000
_cell.length_c   1.000
_cell.angle_alpha   90.00
_cell.angle_beta   90.00
_cell.angle_gamma   90.00
#
_symmetry.space_group_name_H-M   'P 1'
#
loop_
_entity.id
_entity.type
_entity.pdbx_description
1 polymer ?
#
loop_
_entity_poly.entity_id
_entity_poly.type
_entity_poly.pdbx_seq_one_letter_code
_entity_poly.pdbx_strand_id
1 'polypeptide(L)'
;MAKRTSIEQISKVISNELKIYSSSVTEGMKKVNDECMKEFVSDTKTDAPKSNRKRKGTFAKNITSKTTLETPNRKVNTWYVKDPEYRLTHLIKNGHAKRNGGRTKAQDFITPNYNKLEEKFEEGIKEVIERGY
;
A
#
# COMPACT_ATOMS: atom_id res chain seq x y z
N MET A 1 -17.16 -34.28 -32.98
CA MET A 1 -17.85 -35.06 -31.93
C MET A 1 -18.02 -34.26 -30.69
N ALA A 2 -19.23 -34.06 -30.23
CA ALA A 2 -19.45 -33.38 -28.95
C ALA A 2 -18.92 -34.26 -27.81
N LYS A 3 -18.05 -33.73 -26.98
CA LYS A 3 -17.62 -34.40 -25.75
C LYS A 3 -18.82 -34.50 -24.80
N ARG A 4 -19.25 -35.72 -24.52
CA ARG A 4 -20.19 -35.94 -23.42
C ARG A 4 -19.41 -35.85 -22.12
N THR A 5 -19.70 -34.82 -21.34
CA THR A 5 -19.06 -34.61 -20.05
C THR A 5 -20.04 -35.04 -18.96
N SER A 6 -19.63 -35.92 -18.07
CA SER A 6 -20.44 -36.29 -16.91
C SER A 6 -20.54 -35.07 -15.94
N ILE A 7 -21.53 -35.12 -15.05
CA ILE A 7 -21.72 -34.08 -14.01
C ILE A 7 -20.44 -33.92 -13.20
N GLU A 8 -19.76 -35.00 -12.84
CA GLU A 8 -18.50 -35.00 -12.13
C GLU A 8 -17.39 -34.29 -12.88
N GLN A 9 -17.28 -34.50 -14.19
CA GLN A 9 -16.30 -33.87 -15.06
C GLN A 9 -16.57 -32.38 -15.21
N ILE A 10 -17.84 -31.97 -15.35
CA ILE A 10 -18.26 -30.57 -15.38
C ILE A 10 -17.85 -29.86 -14.07
N SER A 11 -18.13 -30.50 -12.95
CA SER A 11 -17.76 -29.98 -11.62
C SER A 11 -16.26 -29.77 -11.49
N LYS A 12 -15.45 -30.72 -11.97
CA LYS A 12 -13.98 -30.57 -11.95
C LYS A 12 -13.49 -29.45 -12.85
N VAL A 13 -14.05 -29.31 -14.05
CA VAL A 13 -13.69 -28.27 -15.00
C VAL A 13 -13.99 -26.87 -14.39
N ILE A 14 -15.19 -26.70 -13.86
CA ILE A 14 -15.58 -25.44 -13.20
C ILE A 14 -14.67 -25.14 -12.01
N SER A 15 -14.40 -26.12 -11.16
CA SER A 15 -13.52 -25.96 -10.01
C SER A 15 -12.10 -25.54 -10.42
N ASN A 16 -11.55 -26.14 -11.48
CA ASN A 16 -10.22 -25.80 -11.99
C ASN A 16 -10.19 -24.37 -12.56
N GLU A 17 -11.19 -23.98 -13.34
CA GLU A 17 -11.29 -22.62 -13.89
C GLU A 17 -11.40 -21.58 -12.79
N LEU A 18 -12.17 -21.84 -11.74
CA LEU A 18 -12.27 -20.95 -10.59
C LEU A 18 -10.94 -20.83 -9.84
N LYS A 19 -10.18 -21.90 -9.71
CA LYS A 19 -8.84 -21.86 -9.10
C LYS A 19 -7.87 -21.01 -9.91
N ILE A 20 -7.86 -21.18 -11.23
CA ILE A 20 -7.01 -20.41 -12.13
C ILE A 20 -7.37 -18.93 -12.03
N TYR A 21 -8.65 -18.59 -12.12
CA TYR A 21 -9.14 -17.22 -11.99
C TYR A 21 -8.75 -16.61 -10.64
N SER A 22 -9.00 -17.33 -9.56
CA SER A 22 -8.68 -16.88 -8.20
C SER A 22 -7.19 -16.64 -8.00
N SER A 23 -6.33 -17.53 -8.53
CA SER A 23 -4.87 -17.34 -8.47
C SER A 23 -4.41 -16.12 -9.27
N SER A 24 -4.92 -15.95 -10.48
CA SER A 24 -4.57 -14.81 -11.34
C SER A 24 -5.00 -13.49 -10.72
N VAL A 25 -6.21 -13.43 -10.17
CA VAL A 25 -6.73 -12.24 -9.49
C VAL A 25 -5.91 -11.93 -8.24
N THR A 26 -5.58 -12.94 -7.45
CA THR A 26 -4.77 -12.77 -6.23
C THR A 26 -3.39 -12.19 -6.57
N GLU A 27 -2.71 -12.73 -7.58
CA GLU A 27 -1.42 -12.20 -8.02
C GLU A 27 -1.54 -10.78 -8.56
N GLY A 28 -2.59 -10.48 -9.32
CA GLY A 28 -2.88 -9.13 -9.79
C GLY A 28 -3.12 -8.14 -8.65
N MET A 29 -3.87 -8.55 -7.64
CA MET A 29 -4.12 -7.73 -6.44
C MET A 29 -2.82 -7.46 -5.67
N LYS A 30 -1.93 -8.44 -5.55
CA LYS A 30 -0.62 -8.27 -4.93
C LYS A 30 0.24 -7.24 -5.67
N LYS A 31 0.22 -7.27 -7.00
CA LYS A 31 0.92 -6.28 -7.84
C LYS A 31 0.37 -4.87 -7.62
N VAL A 32 -0.96 -4.72 -7.58
CA VAL A 32 -1.61 -3.44 -7.29
C VAL A 32 -1.17 -2.92 -5.92
N ASN A 33 -1.16 -3.78 -4.92
CA ASN A 33 -0.69 -3.43 -3.58
C ASN A 33 0.75 -2.92 -3.60
N ASP A 34 1.65 -3.63 -4.27
CA ASP A 34 3.06 -3.23 -4.37
C ASP A 34 3.22 -1.88 -5.08
N GLU A 35 2.55 -1.67 -6.19
CA GLU A 35 2.59 -0.43 -6.97
C GLU A 35 2.04 0.75 -6.18
N CYS A 36 0.91 0.55 -5.50
CA CYS A 36 0.29 1.58 -4.66
C CYS A 36 1.19 1.97 -3.49
N MET A 37 1.82 0.99 -2.84
CA MET A 37 2.74 1.27 -1.74
C MET A 37 3.99 2.02 -2.22
N LYS A 38 4.53 1.63 -3.35
CA LYS A 38 5.68 2.31 -3.96
C LYS A 38 5.40 3.78 -4.24
N GLU A 39 4.24 4.06 -4.79
CA GLU A 39 3.78 5.42 -5.07
C GLU A 39 3.53 6.19 -3.76
N PHE A 40 2.90 5.56 -2.78
CA PHE A 40 2.67 6.16 -1.47
C PHE A 40 3.99 6.56 -0.78
N VAL A 41 4.99 5.69 -0.80
CA VAL A 41 6.33 6.00 -0.28
C VAL A 41 6.93 7.20 -1.01
N SER A 42 6.86 7.21 -2.33
CA SER A 42 7.38 8.31 -3.14
C SER A 42 6.67 9.65 -2.84
N ASP A 43 5.35 9.63 -2.78
CA ASP A 43 4.55 10.82 -2.51
C ASP A 43 4.77 11.36 -1.10
N THR A 44 4.85 10.49 -0.10
CA THR A 44 5.11 10.91 1.28
C THR A 44 6.53 11.46 1.45
N LYS A 45 7.51 10.91 0.72
CA LYS A 45 8.87 11.47 0.70
C LYS A 45 8.90 12.87 0.11
N THR A 46 8.16 13.10 -0.95
CA THR A 46 8.09 14.40 -1.62
C THR A 46 7.42 15.45 -0.73
N ASP A 47 6.34 15.06 -0.06
CA ASP A 47 5.54 15.96 0.76
C ASP A 47 6.02 16.09 2.21
N ALA A 48 6.94 15.22 2.65
CA ALA A 48 7.48 15.28 4.00
C ALA A 48 8.23 16.59 4.24
N PRO A 49 8.02 17.22 5.40
CA PRO A 49 8.71 18.48 5.71
C PRO A 49 10.22 18.29 5.78
N LYS A 50 10.95 19.26 5.25
CA LYS A 50 12.41 19.29 5.26
C LYS A 50 12.88 20.31 6.28
N SER A 51 13.68 19.87 7.24
CA SER A 51 14.27 20.75 8.24
C SER A 51 15.39 21.60 7.63
N ASN A 52 15.50 22.86 8.08
CA ASN A 52 16.63 23.74 7.73
C ASN A 52 17.89 23.45 8.57
N ARG A 53 17.85 22.45 9.44
CA ARG A 53 18.95 22.05 10.32
C ARG A 53 19.93 21.12 9.62
N LYS A 54 21.04 20.77 10.30
CA LYS A 54 22.11 19.88 9.82
C LYS A 54 21.63 18.55 9.24
N ARG A 55 20.45 18.06 9.65
CA ARG A 55 19.83 16.80 9.17
C ARG A 55 18.74 17.05 8.14
N LYS A 56 18.91 18.02 7.29
CA LYS A 56 17.95 18.36 6.23
C LYS A 56 17.63 17.13 5.37
N GLY A 57 16.34 16.79 5.27
CA GLY A 57 15.87 15.69 4.45
C GLY A 57 16.08 14.30 5.04
N THR A 58 16.66 14.16 6.24
CA THR A 58 16.89 12.86 6.88
C THR A 58 15.58 12.12 7.15
N PHE A 59 14.54 12.84 7.60
CA PHE A 59 13.23 12.25 7.84
C PHE A 59 12.66 11.65 6.55
N ALA A 60 12.64 12.42 5.46
CA ALA A 60 12.13 11.95 4.18
C ALA A 60 12.93 10.75 3.64
N LYS A 61 14.24 10.76 3.79
CA LYS A 61 15.11 9.64 3.36
C LYS A 61 14.80 8.35 4.10
N ASN A 62 14.33 8.42 5.34
CA ASN A 62 14.04 7.25 6.17
C ASN A 62 12.62 6.70 5.98
N ILE A 63 11.80 7.37 5.18
CA ILE A 63 10.49 6.84 4.80
C ILE A 63 10.69 5.67 3.85
N THR A 64 10.11 4.53 4.19
CA THR A 64 10.22 3.31 3.40
C THR A 64 9.02 2.40 3.65
N SER A 65 9.01 1.26 3.00
CA SER A 65 8.00 0.23 3.23
C SER A 65 8.64 -1.14 3.22
N LYS A 66 7.97 -2.10 3.81
CA LYS A 66 8.37 -3.52 3.77
C LYS A 66 7.12 -4.39 3.70
N THR A 67 7.29 -5.57 3.14
CA THR A 67 6.26 -6.61 3.21
C THR A 67 6.38 -7.30 4.56
N THR A 68 5.35 -7.16 5.39
CA THR A 68 5.33 -7.74 6.74
C THR A 68 4.68 -9.10 6.81
N LEU A 69 3.84 -9.42 5.84
CA LEU A 69 3.19 -10.71 5.71
C LEU A 69 2.97 -11.02 4.25
N GLU A 70 3.32 -12.23 3.82
CA GLU A 70 2.99 -12.73 2.49
C GLU A 70 2.65 -14.21 2.59
N THR A 71 1.43 -14.54 2.15
CA THR A 71 0.94 -15.91 1.99
C THR A 71 0.42 -16.05 0.58
N PRO A 72 0.08 -17.26 0.10
CA PRO A 72 -0.53 -17.41 -1.22
C PRO A 72 -1.77 -16.54 -1.44
N ASN A 73 -2.54 -16.27 -0.38
CA ASN A 73 -3.82 -15.55 -0.45
C ASN A 73 -3.76 -14.13 0.17
N ARG A 74 -2.62 -13.69 0.67
CA ARG A 74 -2.55 -12.44 1.42
C ARG A 74 -1.18 -11.79 1.29
N LYS A 75 -1.19 -10.47 1.16
CA LYS A 75 0.02 -9.66 1.21
C LYS A 75 -0.24 -8.38 1.99
N VAL A 76 0.59 -8.12 2.99
CA VAL A 76 0.52 -6.89 3.78
C VAL A 76 1.83 -6.12 3.61
N ASN A 77 1.73 -4.92 3.06
CA ASN A 77 2.83 -3.98 2.96
C ASN A 77 2.66 -2.92 4.04
N THR A 78 3.74 -2.61 4.74
CA THR A 78 3.73 -1.63 5.83
C THR A 78 4.63 -0.45 5.48
N TRP A 79 4.06 0.75 5.48
CA TRP A 79 4.80 2.00 5.40
C TRP A 79 5.36 2.34 6.79
N TYR A 80 6.63 2.74 6.86
CA TYR A 80 7.23 3.12 8.12
C TYR A 80 8.39 4.08 7.90
N VAL A 81 8.84 4.71 8.98
CA VAL A 81 10.01 5.56 9.00
C VAL A 81 11.09 4.86 9.80
N LYS A 82 12.30 4.74 9.24
CA LYS A 82 13.42 4.08 9.90
C LYS A 82 13.86 4.83 11.15
N ASP A 83 14.37 4.11 12.15
CA ASP A 83 14.99 4.66 13.34
C ASP A 83 16.22 5.53 12.94
N PRO A 84 16.48 6.68 13.56
CA PRO A 84 15.75 7.23 14.73
C PRO A 84 14.57 8.14 14.38
N GLU A 85 14.33 8.41 13.13
CA GLU A 85 13.37 9.42 12.66
C GLU A 85 11.90 9.04 12.86
N TYR A 86 11.58 7.75 13.05
CA TYR A 86 10.20 7.30 13.20
C TYR A 86 9.44 7.98 14.34
N ARG A 87 10.16 8.40 15.38
CA ARG A 87 9.59 9.07 16.56
C ARG A 87 9.00 10.44 16.24
N LEU A 88 9.43 11.07 15.15
CA LEU A 88 8.98 12.38 14.73
C LEU A 88 7.68 12.36 13.94
N THR A 89 7.28 11.19 13.41
CA THR A 89 6.16 11.08 12.46
C THR A 89 4.86 11.68 13.00
N HIS A 90 4.43 11.27 14.20
CA HIS A 90 3.19 11.77 14.78
C HIS A 90 3.29 13.24 15.21
N LEU A 91 4.48 13.70 15.62
CA LEU A 91 4.70 15.09 15.99
C LEU A 91 4.60 16.01 14.78
N ILE A 92 5.11 15.60 13.64
CA ILE A 92 5.02 16.35 12.39
C ILE A 92 3.58 16.36 11.88
N LYS A 93 2.94 15.19 11.85
CA LYS A 93 1.57 15.05 11.34
C LYS A 93 0.56 15.87 12.13
N ASN A 94 0.63 15.86 13.45
CA ASN A 94 -0.37 16.46 14.34
C ASN A 94 0.08 17.76 14.98
N GLY A 95 1.34 18.17 14.82
CA GLY A 95 1.94 19.25 15.58
C GLY A 95 2.25 18.84 17.02
N HIS A 96 2.98 19.65 17.74
CA HIS A 96 3.32 19.40 19.14
C HIS A 96 3.54 20.68 19.91
N ALA A 97 3.50 20.60 21.25
CA ALA A 97 3.77 21.72 22.11
C ALA A 97 5.23 22.17 22.02
N LYS A 98 5.46 23.49 21.94
CA LYS A 98 6.80 24.08 21.95
C LYS A 98 7.28 24.25 23.38
N ARG A 99 8.60 24.13 23.58
CA ARG A 99 9.24 24.32 24.89
C ARG A 99 8.97 25.72 25.51
N ASN A 100 8.88 26.75 24.66
CA ASN A 100 8.67 28.14 25.07
C ASN A 100 7.21 28.59 25.00
N GLY A 101 6.27 27.65 24.93
CA GLY A 101 4.84 27.94 24.80
C GLY A 101 4.35 27.86 23.34
N GLY A 102 3.04 27.69 23.17
CA GLY A 102 2.44 27.50 21.84
C GLY A 102 2.64 26.10 21.29
N ARG A 103 2.20 25.91 20.06
CA ARG A 103 2.30 24.63 19.34
C ARG A 103 2.90 24.85 17.96
N THR A 104 3.61 23.83 17.45
CA THR A 104 4.03 23.81 16.06
C THR A 104 2.81 23.56 15.16
N LYS A 105 2.88 24.09 13.93
CA LYS A 105 1.84 23.84 12.94
C LYS A 105 1.86 22.35 12.54
N ALA A 106 0.69 21.73 12.54
CA ALA A 106 0.55 20.38 12.02
C ALA A 106 0.85 20.35 10.51
N GLN A 107 1.66 19.39 10.07
CA GLN A 107 2.01 19.20 8.67
C GLN A 107 1.64 17.77 8.29
N ASP A 108 0.33 17.57 8.06
CA ASP A 108 -0.18 16.24 7.68
C ASP A 108 0.14 15.95 6.22
N PHE A 109 1.26 15.29 5.99
CA PHE A 109 1.69 14.82 4.67
C PHE A 109 1.21 13.40 4.37
N ILE A 110 0.60 12.73 5.35
CA ILE A 110 0.16 11.32 5.24
C ILE A 110 -1.27 11.22 4.74
N THR A 111 -2.21 11.91 5.38
CA THR A 111 -3.65 11.76 5.10
C THR A 111 -4.03 12.06 3.65
N PRO A 112 -3.58 13.18 3.01
CA PRO A 112 -3.91 13.42 1.61
C PRO A 112 -3.36 12.35 0.67
N ASN A 113 -2.14 11.87 0.93
CA ASN A 113 -1.51 10.82 0.13
C ASN A 113 -2.18 9.46 0.37
N TYR A 114 -2.62 9.20 1.58
CA TYR A 114 -3.39 7.99 1.90
C TYR A 114 -4.73 7.96 1.18
N ASN A 115 -5.45 9.07 1.15
CA ASN A 115 -6.73 9.17 0.42
C ASN A 115 -6.54 8.90 -1.07
N LYS A 116 -5.49 9.43 -1.64
CA LYS A 116 -5.11 9.19 -3.03
C LYS A 116 -4.74 7.73 -3.29
N LEU A 117 -4.00 7.13 -2.37
CA LEU A 117 -3.66 5.70 -2.39
C LEU A 117 -4.90 4.83 -2.36
N GLU A 118 -5.86 5.14 -1.49
CA GLU A 118 -7.10 4.39 -1.35
C GLU A 118 -7.91 4.37 -2.64
N GLU A 119 -8.06 5.50 -3.31
CA GLU A 119 -8.73 5.59 -4.61
C GLU A 119 -8.05 4.75 -5.68
N LYS A 120 -6.74 4.87 -5.80
CA LYS A 120 -5.94 4.10 -6.77
C LYS A 120 -5.98 2.60 -6.49
N PHE A 121 -5.93 2.23 -5.23
CA PHE A 121 -6.01 0.84 -4.82
C PHE A 121 -7.37 0.24 -5.20
N GLU A 122 -8.46 0.94 -4.92
CA GLU A 122 -9.80 0.52 -5.29
C GLU A 122 -9.96 0.34 -6.80
N GLU A 123 -9.53 1.31 -7.58
CA GLU A 123 -9.59 1.24 -9.04
C GLU A 123 -8.75 0.09 -9.58
N GLY A 124 -7.53 -0.08 -9.07
CA GLY A 124 -6.64 -1.16 -9.46
C GLY A 124 -7.22 -2.54 -9.16
N ILE A 125 -7.85 -2.71 -8.00
CA ILE A 125 -8.50 -3.97 -7.63
C ILE A 125 -9.70 -4.26 -8.55
N LYS A 126 -10.53 -3.25 -8.84
CA LYS A 126 -11.65 -3.39 -9.78
C LYS A 126 -11.17 -3.84 -11.15
N GLU A 127 -10.13 -3.23 -11.69
CA GLU A 127 -9.55 -3.61 -12.97
C GLU A 127 -9.05 -5.06 -12.99
N VAL A 128 -8.37 -5.47 -11.93
CA VAL A 128 -7.87 -6.86 -11.80
C VAL A 128 -9.03 -7.85 -11.80
N ILE A 129 -10.09 -7.57 -11.05
CA ILE A 129 -11.27 -8.43 -10.99
C ILE A 129 -11.95 -8.53 -12.35
N GLU A 130 -12.10 -7.40 -13.05
CA GLU A 130 -12.74 -7.35 -14.38
C GLU A 130 -11.92 -8.07 -15.44
N ARG A 131 -10.61 -7.94 -15.43
CA ARG A 131 -9.72 -8.60 -16.40
C ARG A 131 -9.43 -10.07 -16.04
N GLY A 132 -9.47 -10.40 -14.75
CA GLY A 132 -9.11 -11.72 -14.25
C GLY A 132 -7.61 -11.91 -13.97
N TYR A 133 -6.85 -10.82 -14.00
CA TYR A 133 -5.42 -10.86 -13.68
C TYR A 133 -4.85 -9.50 -13.26
#